data_fae26186374814f58523e5ffb4e409c5
#
_entry.id   fae26186374814f58523e5ffb4e409c5
#
_cell.length_a   1.000
_cell.length_b   1.000
_cell.length_c   1.000
_cell.angle_alpha   90.00
_cell.angle_beta   90.00
_cell.angle_gamma   90.00
#
_symmetry.space_group_name_H-M   'P 1'
#
loop_
_entity.id
_entity.type
_entity.pdbx_description
1 polymer ?
#
loop_
_entity_poly.entity_id
_entity_poly.type
_entity_poly.pdbx_seq_one_letter_code
_entity_poly.pdbx_strand_id
1 'polypeptide(L)'
;MIPLNQNLSSLRRSAIRVYTNLAAATPGCIKLTLGEPDMETPENIRSAACAALQAGQTHYAPNQGTPELRRAISQYETARGNTVTEDQVLVTIGATQALYTALTGILNPGEEVVIPTPGFVLYESIVLAAGGKPVFLDLSRTDFQITGEALAAVLTPKTKAIVLNSPNNPTGVVLNEGSMAAVKRAVLGKPIFVLCDNVYNLLCEGDCPDLSLDAQCANQVLVCQSFSKPWAMTGWRVGYLTAPGYVMERLLLLSAAEIASVPTFVQAAAVEALKTDPGPLADTFRRRREYVTRRLKSMGLTFPEPRGAFYVFPDIRPFGMGSDEFCTRMIREARVAAVPGSCFGLEGYIRLSCCCSDENLREGLDRMERFLTALPHCAR
;
A
#
# COMPACT_ATOMS: atom_id res chain seq x y z
N MET A 1 21.06 -31.52 0.90
CA MET A 1 20.01 -30.70 0.27
C MET A 1 20.59 -29.92 -0.89
N ILE A 2 19.89 -29.82 -2.01
CA ILE A 2 20.30 -28.97 -3.13
C ILE A 2 20.09 -27.52 -2.71
N PRO A 3 21.09 -26.61 -2.86
CA PRO A 3 20.94 -25.22 -2.47
C PRO A 3 19.91 -24.50 -3.36
N LEU A 4 19.05 -23.68 -2.74
CA LEU A 4 18.11 -22.82 -3.43
C LEU A 4 18.76 -21.48 -3.82
N ASN A 5 18.00 -20.65 -4.54
CA ASN A 5 18.41 -19.27 -4.83
C ASN A 5 18.72 -18.53 -3.53
N GLN A 6 19.94 -17.98 -3.43
CA GLN A 6 20.45 -17.32 -2.21
C GLN A 6 19.58 -16.10 -1.82
N ASN A 7 19.01 -15.41 -2.78
CA ASN A 7 18.12 -14.26 -2.52
C ASN A 7 16.90 -14.65 -1.69
N LEU A 8 16.43 -15.92 -1.81
CA LEU A 8 15.27 -16.40 -1.06
C LEU A 8 15.59 -16.64 0.42
N SER A 9 16.85 -16.84 0.77
CA SER A 9 17.26 -17.11 2.16
C SER A 9 17.08 -15.91 3.09
N SER A 10 17.06 -14.70 2.54
CA SER A 10 16.83 -13.43 3.26
C SER A 10 15.35 -13.08 3.42
N LEU A 11 14.44 -13.76 2.70
CA LEU A 11 13.01 -13.50 2.79
C LEU A 11 12.43 -13.99 4.12
N ARG A 12 11.63 -13.16 4.75
CA ARG A 12 10.93 -13.48 6.00
C ARG A 12 9.45 -13.75 5.74
N ARG A 13 8.85 -14.60 6.57
CA ARG A 13 7.38 -14.78 6.55
C ARG A 13 6.70 -13.47 6.93
N SER A 14 5.59 -13.15 6.26
CA SER A 14 4.79 -11.98 6.61
C SER A 14 4.32 -12.06 8.07
N ALA A 15 4.89 -11.22 8.93
CA ALA A 15 4.51 -11.13 10.32
C ALA A 15 3.04 -10.71 10.50
N ILE A 16 2.48 -9.92 9.58
CA ILE A 16 1.05 -9.54 9.57
C ILE A 16 0.15 -10.77 9.57
N ARG A 17 0.51 -11.82 8.80
CA ARG A 17 -0.26 -13.08 8.75
C ARG A 17 -0.26 -13.84 10.06
N VAL A 18 0.79 -13.72 10.86
CA VAL A 18 0.86 -14.37 12.19
C VAL A 18 -0.27 -13.85 13.07
N TYR A 19 -0.43 -12.54 13.16
CA TYR A 19 -1.48 -11.90 13.97
C TYR A 19 -2.89 -12.12 13.40
N THR A 20 -3.04 -12.15 12.09
CA THR A 20 -4.31 -12.48 11.44
C THR A 20 -4.72 -13.93 11.74
N ASN A 21 -3.78 -14.87 11.71
CA ASN A 21 -4.05 -16.29 12.03
C ASN A 21 -4.33 -16.48 13.52
N LEU A 22 -3.58 -15.80 14.39
CA LEU A 22 -3.81 -15.85 15.85
C LEU A 22 -5.21 -15.31 16.19
N ALA A 23 -5.60 -14.20 15.58
CA ALA A 23 -6.95 -13.64 15.72
C ALA A 23 -8.03 -14.59 15.20
N ALA A 24 -7.79 -15.28 14.09
CA ALA A 24 -8.73 -16.26 13.53
C ALA A 24 -8.90 -17.49 14.42
N ALA A 25 -7.83 -17.90 15.12
CA ALA A 25 -7.84 -19.00 16.09
C ALA A 25 -8.42 -18.62 17.45
N THR A 26 -8.69 -17.32 17.71
CA THR A 26 -9.21 -16.82 18.99
C THR A 26 -10.72 -16.55 18.88
N PRO A 27 -11.61 -17.34 19.50
CA PRO A 27 -13.05 -17.14 19.39
C PRO A 27 -13.51 -15.76 19.86
N GLY A 28 -14.35 -15.08 19.06
CA GLY A 28 -14.88 -13.76 19.36
C GLY A 28 -13.86 -12.63 19.28
N CYS A 29 -12.70 -12.86 18.63
CA CYS A 29 -11.69 -11.83 18.40
C CYS A 29 -12.11 -10.89 17.27
N ILE A 30 -12.14 -9.60 17.56
CA ILE A 30 -12.37 -8.53 16.59
C ILE A 30 -11.06 -8.21 15.86
N LYS A 31 -11.09 -8.28 14.54
CA LYS A 31 -9.90 -8.17 13.69
C LYS A 31 -9.73 -6.75 13.15
N LEU A 32 -8.89 -5.95 13.79
CA LEU A 32 -8.44 -4.65 13.27
C LEU A 32 -7.09 -4.79 12.52
N THR A 33 -6.84 -5.96 11.94
CA THR A 33 -5.58 -6.31 11.24
C THR A 33 -5.69 -6.23 9.73
N LEU A 34 -6.91 -6.34 9.17
CA LEU A 34 -7.11 -6.52 7.74
C LEU A 34 -6.96 -5.21 6.97
N GLY A 35 -6.28 -5.25 5.84
CA GLY A 35 -6.21 -4.16 4.86
C GLY A 35 -7.16 -4.41 3.69
N GLU A 36 -8.38 -4.84 3.97
CA GLU A 36 -9.40 -5.22 2.98
C GLU A 36 -10.73 -4.58 3.34
N PRO A 37 -11.33 -3.77 2.43
CA PRO A 37 -12.67 -3.23 2.61
C PRO A 37 -13.67 -4.32 2.96
N ASP A 38 -14.53 -4.06 3.94
CA ASP A 38 -15.62 -4.96 4.36
C ASP A 38 -16.89 -4.80 3.51
N MET A 39 -16.89 -3.81 2.62
CA MET A 39 -17.97 -3.57 1.68
C MET A 39 -17.83 -4.48 0.45
N GLU A 40 -18.96 -4.77 -0.18
CA GLU A 40 -18.96 -5.48 -1.46
C GLU A 40 -18.50 -4.59 -2.62
N THR A 41 -17.92 -5.20 -3.64
CA THR A 41 -17.69 -4.55 -4.92
C THR A 41 -19.02 -4.01 -5.47
N PRO A 42 -19.13 -2.76 -5.95
CA PRO A 42 -20.34 -2.19 -6.51
C PRO A 42 -21.02 -3.08 -7.56
N GLU A 43 -22.36 -3.08 -7.55
CA GLU A 43 -23.17 -4.00 -8.37
C GLU A 43 -22.91 -3.86 -9.87
N ASN A 44 -22.77 -2.63 -10.38
CA ASN A 44 -22.48 -2.39 -11.80
C ASN A 44 -21.14 -3.00 -12.23
N ILE A 45 -20.13 -3.00 -11.36
CA ILE A 45 -18.83 -3.62 -11.61
C ILE A 45 -18.96 -5.16 -11.64
N ARG A 46 -19.70 -5.74 -10.68
CA ARG A 46 -19.99 -7.17 -10.65
C ARG A 46 -20.77 -7.62 -11.88
N SER A 47 -21.78 -6.85 -12.25
CA SER A 47 -22.61 -7.09 -13.43
C SER A 47 -21.81 -7.05 -14.73
N ALA A 48 -20.85 -6.11 -14.86
CA ALA A 48 -19.97 -6.05 -16.03
C ALA A 48 -19.13 -7.32 -16.20
N ALA A 49 -18.60 -7.88 -15.10
CA ALA A 49 -17.88 -9.17 -15.15
C ALA A 49 -18.78 -10.33 -15.55
N CYS A 50 -20.00 -10.41 -15.00
CA CYS A 50 -20.97 -11.43 -15.36
C CYS A 50 -21.35 -11.36 -16.84
N ALA A 51 -21.60 -10.16 -17.36
CA ALA A 51 -21.90 -9.93 -18.77
C ALA A 51 -20.73 -10.35 -19.68
N ALA A 52 -19.49 -10.05 -19.30
CA ALA A 52 -18.30 -10.46 -20.02
C ALA A 52 -18.14 -11.98 -20.07
N LEU A 53 -18.41 -12.67 -18.95
CA LEU A 53 -18.40 -14.14 -18.89
C LEU A 53 -19.50 -14.75 -19.78
N GLN A 54 -20.72 -14.19 -19.74
CA GLN A 54 -21.83 -14.63 -20.59
C GLN A 54 -21.56 -14.41 -22.08
N ALA A 55 -20.81 -13.34 -22.41
CA ALA A 55 -20.36 -13.05 -23.77
C ALA A 55 -19.15 -13.90 -24.21
N GLY A 56 -18.69 -14.87 -23.41
CA GLY A 56 -17.59 -15.77 -23.74
C GLY A 56 -16.20 -15.12 -23.66
N GLN A 57 -16.03 -14.01 -22.95
CA GLN A 57 -14.71 -13.38 -22.76
C GLN A 57 -13.83 -14.16 -21.77
N THR A 58 -13.41 -15.37 -22.19
CA THR A 58 -12.68 -16.32 -21.36
C THR A 58 -11.35 -16.76 -21.97
N HIS A 59 -10.95 -16.15 -23.08
CA HIS A 59 -9.67 -16.39 -23.74
C HIS A 59 -8.59 -15.43 -23.28
N TYR A 60 -7.34 -15.69 -23.64
CA TYR A 60 -6.23 -14.81 -23.33
C TYR A 60 -6.43 -13.40 -23.88
N ALA A 61 -6.23 -12.40 -23.04
CA ALA A 61 -6.05 -11.02 -23.48
C ALA A 61 -4.60 -10.80 -23.98
N PRO A 62 -4.32 -9.68 -24.67
CA PRO A 62 -2.96 -9.22 -24.86
C PRO A 62 -2.23 -9.13 -23.51
N ASN A 63 -0.94 -9.50 -23.47
CA ASN A 63 -0.14 -9.50 -22.24
C ASN A 63 -0.19 -8.15 -21.50
N GLN A 64 -0.13 -7.05 -22.24
CA GLN A 64 -0.20 -5.69 -21.69
C GLN A 64 -1.58 -5.32 -21.12
N GLY A 65 -2.61 -6.09 -21.42
CA GLY A 65 -4.02 -5.82 -21.11
C GLY A 65 -4.84 -5.49 -22.36
N THR A 66 -6.17 -5.57 -22.22
CA THR A 66 -7.07 -5.24 -23.33
C THR A 66 -6.94 -3.78 -23.75
N PRO A 67 -7.06 -3.47 -25.05
CA PRO A 67 -6.99 -2.08 -25.52
C PRO A 67 -8.03 -1.18 -24.85
N GLU A 68 -9.23 -1.71 -24.56
CA GLU A 68 -10.32 -0.99 -23.91
C GLU A 68 -9.93 -0.55 -22.49
N LEU A 69 -9.32 -1.45 -21.70
CA LEU A 69 -8.91 -1.12 -20.33
C LEU A 69 -7.69 -0.19 -20.34
N ARG A 70 -6.71 -0.41 -21.20
CA ARG A 70 -5.54 0.50 -21.30
C ARG A 70 -5.94 1.91 -21.68
N ARG A 71 -6.87 2.05 -22.64
CA ARG A 71 -7.45 3.35 -23.04
C ARG A 71 -8.21 3.99 -21.87
N ALA A 72 -9.03 3.23 -21.18
CA ALA A 72 -9.78 3.73 -20.02
C ALA A 72 -8.84 4.21 -18.91
N ILE A 73 -7.76 3.48 -18.62
CA ILE A 73 -6.74 3.89 -17.65
C ILE A 73 -6.02 5.16 -18.10
N SER A 74 -5.58 5.22 -19.38
CA SER A 74 -4.92 6.41 -19.94
C SER A 74 -5.80 7.66 -19.81
N GLN A 75 -7.07 7.55 -20.15
CA GLN A 75 -8.05 8.65 -20.01
C GLN A 75 -8.27 9.05 -18.55
N TYR A 76 -8.39 8.07 -17.66
CA TYR A 76 -8.59 8.27 -16.23
C TYR A 76 -7.40 8.99 -15.58
N GLU A 77 -6.19 8.55 -15.85
CA GLU A 77 -4.96 9.18 -15.36
C GLU A 77 -4.77 10.59 -15.93
N THR A 78 -5.03 10.77 -17.22
CA THR A 78 -4.95 12.09 -17.87
C THR A 78 -5.95 13.09 -17.29
N ALA A 79 -7.18 12.65 -17.00
CA ALA A 79 -8.19 13.49 -16.34
C ALA A 79 -7.78 13.91 -14.92
N ARG A 80 -6.87 13.17 -14.29
CA ARG A 80 -6.29 13.47 -12.96
C ARG A 80 -5.00 14.29 -13.04
N GLY A 81 -4.54 14.65 -14.24
CA GLY A 81 -3.34 15.44 -14.49
C GLY A 81 -2.08 14.62 -14.77
N ASN A 82 -2.14 13.28 -14.76
CA ASN A 82 -1.03 12.41 -15.12
C ASN A 82 -1.12 12.01 -16.60
N THR A 83 -0.40 12.69 -17.47
CA THR A 83 -0.43 12.41 -18.91
C THR A 83 0.24 11.07 -19.22
N VAL A 84 -0.58 10.06 -19.47
CA VAL A 84 -0.16 8.67 -19.75
C VAL A 84 -0.80 8.21 -21.05
N THR A 85 -0.01 7.65 -21.97
CA THR A 85 -0.53 7.01 -23.20
C THR A 85 -0.91 5.55 -22.95
N GLU A 86 -1.74 4.97 -23.83
CA GLU A 86 -2.14 3.56 -23.74
C GLU A 86 -0.93 2.59 -23.73
N ASP A 87 0.17 2.95 -24.42
CA ASP A 87 1.38 2.12 -24.50
C ASP A 87 2.25 2.21 -23.23
N GLN A 88 2.01 3.19 -22.39
CA GLN A 88 2.66 3.34 -21.09
C GLN A 88 1.93 2.61 -19.95
N VAL A 89 0.85 1.89 -20.25
CA VAL A 89 0.03 1.17 -19.27
C VAL A 89 0.27 -0.33 -19.40
N LEU A 90 0.56 -1.00 -18.28
CA LEU A 90 0.54 -2.46 -18.14
C LEU A 90 -0.51 -2.86 -17.10
N VAL A 91 -1.51 -3.63 -17.52
CA VAL A 91 -2.52 -4.22 -16.61
C VAL A 91 -1.90 -5.40 -15.86
N THR A 92 -2.09 -5.45 -14.54
CA THR A 92 -1.41 -6.40 -13.65
C THR A 92 -2.39 -7.14 -12.73
N ILE A 93 -1.96 -8.27 -12.18
CA ILE A 93 -2.68 -8.99 -11.12
C ILE A 93 -2.55 -8.23 -9.79
N GLY A 94 -3.24 -7.09 -9.70
CA GLY A 94 -3.16 -6.15 -8.59
C GLY A 94 -1.81 -5.43 -8.48
N ALA A 95 -1.71 -4.48 -7.56
CA ALA A 95 -0.48 -3.73 -7.33
C ALA A 95 0.72 -4.60 -6.91
N THR A 96 0.49 -5.78 -6.34
CA THR A 96 1.59 -6.69 -5.96
C THR A 96 2.44 -7.09 -7.16
N GLN A 97 1.82 -7.46 -8.30
CA GLN A 97 2.56 -7.73 -9.52
C GLN A 97 3.15 -6.45 -10.08
N ALA A 98 2.43 -5.33 -10.10
CA ALA A 98 2.96 -4.04 -10.56
C ALA A 98 4.26 -3.66 -9.85
N LEU A 99 4.29 -3.76 -8.51
CA LEU A 99 5.47 -3.53 -7.68
C LEU A 99 6.60 -4.53 -8.00
N TYR A 100 6.26 -5.80 -8.15
CA TYR A 100 7.24 -6.85 -8.46
C TYR A 100 7.87 -6.62 -9.82
N THR A 101 7.06 -6.45 -10.86
CA THR A 101 7.53 -6.19 -12.23
C THR A 101 8.37 -4.91 -12.30
N ALA A 102 7.92 -3.81 -11.65
CA ALA A 102 8.63 -2.56 -11.63
C ALA A 102 10.02 -2.69 -10.98
N LEU A 103 10.08 -3.17 -9.73
CA LEU A 103 11.34 -3.28 -8.98
C LEU A 103 12.29 -4.31 -9.60
N THR A 104 11.79 -5.48 -10.00
CA THR A 104 12.61 -6.50 -10.64
C THR A 104 13.15 -6.04 -11.98
N GLY A 105 12.36 -5.27 -12.74
CA GLY A 105 12.74 -4.80 -14.08
C GLY A 105 13.76 -3.66 -14.08
N ILE A 106 13.86 -2.88 -12.99
CA ILE A 106 14.79 -1.74 -12.92
C ILE A 106 16.07 -2.03 -12.13
N LEU A 107 16.09 -3.09 -11.30
CA LEU A 107 17.20 -3.38 -10.39
C LEU A 107 18.23 -4.32 -11.02
N ASN A 108 19.51 -3.97 -10.86
CA ASN A 108 20.61 -4.90 -10.99
C ASN A 108 21.04 -5.41 -9.60
N PRO A 109 21.71 -6.58 -9.52
CA PRO A 109 22.21 -7.10 -8.25
C PRO A 109 23.09 -6.09 -7.50
N GLY A 110 22.78 -5.86 -6.23
CA GLY A 110 23.51 -4.95 -5.34
C GLY A 110 23.15 -3.47 -5.48
N GLU A 111 22.27 -3.07 -6.41
CA GLU A 111 21.71 -1.71 -6.44
C GLU A 111 20.76 -1.48 -5.26
N GLU A 112 20.64 -0.24 -4.82
CA GLU A 112 19.95 0.13 -3.60
C GLU A 112 18.57 0.75 -3.89
N VAL A 113 17.60 0.39 -3.04
CA VAL A 113 16.26 1.01 -3.06
C VAL A 113 16.00 1.65 -1.71
N VAL A 114 15.73 2.96 -1.71
CA VAL A 114 15.34 3.68 -0.51
C VAL A 114 13.86 3.40 -0.21
N ILE A 115 13.60 2.86 0.97
CA ILE A 115 12.27 2.50 1.47
C ILE A 115 11.98 3.31 2.73
N PRO A 116 11.03 4.27 2.68
CA PRO A 116 10.58 4.96 3.89
C PRO A 116 9.99 4.00 4.91
N THR A 117 10.37 4.16 6.17
CA THR A 117 9.83 3.40 7.31
C THR A 117 9.18 4.35 8.34
N PRO A 118 8.06 3.93 8.94
CA PRO A 118 7.36 2.65 8.75
C PRO A 118 6.76 2.52 7.36
N GLY A 119 6.84 1.32 6.79
CA GLY A 119 6.42 1.05 5.42
C GLY A 119 5.88 -0.36 5.20
N PHE A 120 5.26 -0.58 4.06
CA PHE A 120 4.71 -1.89 3.73
C PHE A 120 5.84 -2.90 3.44
N VAL A 121 5.81 -4.00 4.16
CA VAL A 121 6.88 -5.03 4.17
C VAL A 121 7.18 -5.68 2.82
N LEU A 122 6.27 -5.58 1.85
CA LEU A 122 6.44 -6.19 0.54
C LEU A 122 7.58 -5.54 -0.26
N TYR A 123 7.85 -4.25 -0.06
CA TYR A 123 8.92 -3.56 -0.80
C TYR A 123 10.28 -4.19 -0.50
N GLU A 124 10.62 -4.40 0.78
CA GLU A 124 11.85 -5.09 1.20
C GLU A 124 11.95 -6.48 0.55
N SER A 125 10.85 -7.25 0.64
CA SER A 125 10.83 -8.62 0.12
C SER A 125 11.08 -8.67 -1.39
N ILE A 126 10.50 -7.75 -2.17
CA ILE A 126 10.71 -7.70 -3.63
C ILE A 126 12.14 -7.27 -3.94
N VAL A 127 12.67 -6.24 -3.28
CA VAL A 127 14.04 -5.77 -3.49
C VAL A 127 15.05 -6.88 -3.24
N LEU A 128 14.89 -7.61 -2.13
CA LEU A 128 15.76 -8.76 -1.80
C LEU A 128 15.62 -9.89 -2.83
N ALA A 129 14.39 -10.22 -3.26
CA ALA A 129 14.16 -11.25 -4.27
C ALA A 129 14.78 -10.89 -5.62
N ALA A 130 14.81 -9.60 -5.98
CA ALA A 130 15.45 -9.08 -7.17
C ALA A 130 16.99 -9.02 -7.06
N GLY A 131 17.58 -9.35 -5.90
CA GLY A 131 19.02 -9.24 -5.65
C GLY A 131 19.50 -7.83 -5.33
N GLY A 132 18.57 -6.87 -5.15
CA GLY A 132 18.87 -5.52 -4.69
C GLY A 132 19.08 -5.43 -3.18
N LYS A 133 19.38 -4.22 -2.71
CA LYS A 133 19.62 -3.92 -1.29
C LYS A 133 18.60 -2.89 -0.80
N PRO A 134 17.72 -3.22 0.16
CA PRO A 134 16.86 -2.23 0.80
C PRO A 134 17.68 -1.30 1.68
N VAL A 135 17.41 0.01 1.56
CA VAL A 135 17.99 1.07 2.40
C VAL A 135 16.83 1.79 3.09
N PHE A 136 16.73 1.67 4.39
CA PHE A 136 15.60 2.21 5.13
C PHE A 136 15.79 3.68 5.45
N LEU A 137 14.74 4.48 5.19
CA LEU A 137 14.65 5.89 5.54
C LEU A 137 13.66 6.04 6.71
N ASP A 138 14.18 6.20 7.92
CA ASP A 138 13.37 6.36 9.13
C ASP A 138 12.70 7.74 9.16
N LEU A 139 11.36 7.75 9.10
CA LEU A 139 10.54 8.95 9.15
C LEU A 139 9.96 9.26 10.54
N SER A 140 10.26 8.45 11.55
CA SER A 140 9.70 8.60 12.90
C SER A 140 10.12 9.92 13.60
N ARG A 141 11.21 10.53 13.15
CA ARG A 141 11.78 11.77 13.70
C ARG A 141 11.44 13.02 12.89
N THR A 142 10.73 12.87 11.78
CA THR A 142 10.41 13.95 10.85
C THR A 142 8.91 14.13 10.66
N ASP A 143 8.13 13.82 11.70
CA ASP A 143 6.66 13.80 11.65
C ASP A 143 6.12 12.97 10.49
N PHE A 144 6.77 11.85 10.22
CA PHE A 144 6.47 10.93 9.12
C PHE A 144 6.50 11.58 7.73
N GLN A 145 7.29 12.65 7.57
CA GLN A 145 7.53 13.34 6.30
C GLN A 145 8.94 13.08 5.78
N ILE A 146 9.12 13.13 4.46
CA ILE A 146 10.42 13.00 3.83
C ILE A 146 11.10 14.37 3.76
N THR A 147 12.30 14.49 4.33
CA THR A 147 13.10 15.71 4.27
C THR A 147 14.32 15.53 3.37
N GLY A 148 14.82 16.65 2.83
CA GLY A 148 16.03 16.62 2.01
C GLY A 148 17.27 16.15 2.78
N GLU A 149 17.36 16.48 4.07
CA GLU A 149 18.44 16.03 4.95
C GLU A 149 18.39 14.52 5.18
N ALA A 150 17.21 13.99 5.52
CA ALA A 150 17.03 12.57 5.73
C ALA A 150 17.32 11.76 4.46
N LEU A 151 16.90 12.25 3.29
CA LEU A 151 17.25 11.63 2.01
C LEU A 151 18.74 11.68 1.73
N ALA A 152 19.39 12.82 1.93
CA ALA A 152 20.83 12.97 1.69
C ALA A 152 21.67 12.01 2.54
N ALA A 153 21.20 11.68 3.74
CA ALA A 153 21.89 10.76 4.65
C ALA A 153 21.88 9.30 4.17
N VAL A 154 20.93 8.91 3.32
CA VAL A 154 20.76 7.51 2.86
C VAL A 154 21.03 7.30 1.38
N LEU A 155 21.08 8.36 0.58
CA LEU A 155 21.38 8.25 -0.85
C LEU A 155 22.85 7.98 -1.09
N THR A 156 23.14 7.01 -1.96
CA THR A 156 24.49 6.64 -2.39
C THR A 156 24.58 6.60 -3.93
N PRO A 157 25.78 6.48 -4.50
CA PRO A 157 25.92 6.25 -5.95
C PRO A 157 25.28 4.93 -6.45
N LYS A 158 24.93 4.02 -5.54
CA LYS A 158 24.22 2.77 -5.86
C LYS A 158 22.71 2.89 -5.79
N THR A 159 22.18 4.02 -5.31
CA THR A 159 20.74 4.22 -5.20
C THR A 159 20.10 4.22 -6.59
N LYS A 160 19.21 3.25 -6.84
CA LYS A 160 18.49 3.05 -8.09
C LYS A 160 17.06 3.55 -8.04
N ALA A 161 16.42 3.45 -6.88
CA ALA A 161 15.04 3.87 -6.75
C ALA A 161 14.71 4.36 -5.32
N ILE A 162 13.67 5.19 -5.24
CA ILE A 162 13.00 5.60 -3.99
C ILE A 162 11.55 5.15 -4.10
N VAL A 163 11.02 4.46 -3.07
CA VAL A 163 9.61 4.09 -2.99
C VAL A 163 8.84 5.18 -2.26
N LEU A 164 7.70 5.60 -2.82
CA LEU A 164 6.73 6.48 -2.18
C LEU A 164 5.41 5.72 -2.03
N ASN A 165 4.82 5.77 -0.84
CA ASN A 165 3.47 5.27 -0.59
C ASN A 165 2.70 6.34 0.18
N SER A 166 1.81 7.04 -0.53
CA SER A 166 1.03 8.16 0.01
C SER A 166 -0.40 8.12 -0.55
N PRO A 167 -1.41 8.02 0.31
CA PRO A 167 -1.38 7.81 1.77
C PRO A 167 -0.66 6.52 2.18
N ASN A 168 0.01 6.56 3.32
CA ASN A 168 0.93 5.49 3.74
C ASN A 168 0.23 4.33 4.46
N ASN A 169 0.67 3.11 4.21
CA ASN A 169 0.45 1.95 5.05
C ASN A 169 1.76 1.67 5.83
N PRO A 170 1.81 1.84 7.17
CA PRO A 170 0.71 1.66 8.13
C PRO A 170 0.10 2.95 8.73
N THR A 171 0.64 4.14 8.46
CA THR A 171 0.37 5.34 9.26
C THR A 171 -0.90 6.08 8.90
N GLY A 172 -1.37 5.95 7.65
CA GLY A 172 -2.43 6.81 7.09
C GLY A 172 -1.97 8.23 6.75
N VAL A 173 -0.70 8.54 6.98
CA VAL A 173 -0.12 9.87 6.69
C VAL A 173 -0.07 10.11 5.19
N VAL A 174 -0.36 11.33 4.80
CA VAL A 174 -0.16 11.84 3.44
C VAL A 174 1.14 12.63 3.41
N LEU A 175 2.02 12.29 2.48
CA LEU A 175 3.25 13.05 2.25
C LEU A 175 2.89 14.44 1.70
N ASN A 176 3.45 15.48 2.31
CA ASN A 176 3.17 16.86 1.96
C ASN A 176 4.00 17.35 0.75
N GLU A 177 3.70 18.56 0.27
CA GLU A 177 4.43 19.20 -0.83
C GLU A 177 5.94 19.33 -0.55
N GLY A 178 6.33 19.53 0.71
CA GLY A 178 7.73 19.56 1.13
C GLY A 178 8.44 18.24 0.89
N SER A 179 7.75 17.12 1.18
CA SER A 179 8.25 15.77 0.91
C SER A 179 8.40 15.52 -0.59
N MET A 180 7.40 15.90 -1.41
CA MET A 180 7.47 15.76 -2.86
C MET A 180 8.60 16.60 -3.45
N ALA A 181 8.76 17.85 -2.99
CA ALA A 181 9.85 18.72 -3.40
C ALA A 181 11.24 18.19 -3.00
N ALA A 182 11.34 17.54 -1.82
CA ALA A 182 12.59 16.92 -1.39
C ALA A 182 12.98 15.74 -2.29
N VAL A 183 12.02 14.85 -2.60
CA VAL A 183 12.25 13.73 -3.50
C VAL A 183 12.59 14.22 -4.91
N LYS A 184 11.82 15.16 -5.45
CA LYS A 184 12.09 15.77 -6.76
C LYS A 184 13.53 16.29 -6.86
N ARG A 185 13.97 17.10 -5.90
CA ARG A 185 15.37 17.62 -5.87
C ARG A 185 16.40 16.50 -5.78
N ALA A 186 16.07 15.41 -5.10
CA ALA A 186 16.97 14.29 -4.93
C ALA A 186 17.17 13.48 -6.22
N VAL A 187 16.18 13.39 -7.12
CA VAL A 187 16.20 12.53 -8.31
C VAL A 187 16.45 13.27 -9.62
N LEU A 188 16.07 14.56 -9.74
CA LEU A 188 16.25 15.32 -10.97
C LEU A 188 17.72 15.32 -11.42
N GLY A 189 17.95 14.95 -12.68
CA GLY A 189 19.28 14.88 -13.28
C GLY A 189 20.14 13.72 -12.80
N LYS A 190 19.60 12.79 -12.02
CA LYS A 190 20.27 11.57 -11.56
C LYS A 190 19.56 10.32 -12.09
N PRO A 191 20.26 9.19 -12.26
CA PRO A 191 19.68 7.94 -12.75
C PRO A 191 18.91 7.19 -11.63
N ILE A 192 18.00 7.89 -10.96
CA ILE A 192 17.22 7.38 -9.83
C ILE A 192 15.74 7.40 -10.23
N PHE A 193 15.08 6.26 -10.14
CA PHE A 193 13.65 6.12 -10.31
C PHE A 193 12.88 6.47 -9.04
N VAL A 194 11.63 6.87 -9.20
CA VAL A 194 10.65 6.96 -8.10
C VAL A 194 9.52 5.99 -8.38
N LEU A 195 9.28 5.07 -7.46
CA LEU A 195 8.17 4.13 -7.52
C LEU A 195 7.05 4.65 -6.61
N CYS A 196 6.00 5.21 -7.22
CA CYS A 196 4.82 5.69 -6.52
C CYS A 196 3.82 4.54 -6.35
N ASP A 197 3.64 4.06 -5.13
CA ASP A 197 2.57 3.12 -4.78
C ASP A 197 1.32 3.92 -4.38
N ASN A 198 0.45 4.17 -5.36
CA ASN A 198 -0.70 5.06 -5.26
C ASN A 198 -2.01 4.33 -4.90
N VAL A 199 -1.94 3.12 -4.36
CA VAL A 199 -3.13 2.26 -4.09
C VAL A 199 -4.15 2.88 -3.14
N TYR A 200 -3.78 3.92 -2.39
CA TYR A 200 -4.65 4.63 -1.44
C TYR A 200 -4.96 6.07 -1.82
N ASN A 201 -4.43 6.60 -2.93
CA ASN A 201 -4.57 8.02 -3.27
C ASN A 201 -6.04 8.48 -3.43
N LEU A 202 -6.94 7.57 -3.87
CA LEU A 202 -8.39 7.82 -3.94
C LEU A 202 -9.10 7.77 -2.58
N LEU A 203 -8.40 7.39 -1.52
CA LEU A 203 -8.88 7.38 -0.13
C LEU A 203 -8.24 8.50 0.69
N CYS A 204 -7.73 9.53 0.02
CA CYS A 204 -7.13 10.70 0.64
C CYS A 204 -8.19 11.73 1.03
N GLU A 205 -7.92 12.47 2.11
CA GLU A 205 -8.72 13.59 2.56
C GLU A 205 -8.04 14.91 2.19
N GLY A 206 -8.73 15.73 1.42
CA GLY A 206 -8.17 16.97 0.88
C GLY A 206 -7.07 16.73 -0.15
N ASP A 207 -6.07 17.61 -0.16
CA ASP A 207 -4.96 17.54 -1.12
C ASP A 207 -4.08 16.32 -0.85
N CYS A 208 -3.80 15.59 -1.92
CA CYS A 208 -2.90 14.44 -1.94
C CYS A 208 -1.77 14.71 -2.93
N PRO A 209 -0.67 15.34 -2.50
CA PRO A 209 0.46 15.59 -3.38
C PRO A 209 0.99 14.30 -3.99
N ASP A 210 1.23 14.32 -5.30
CA ASP A 210 1.63 13.16 -6.07
C ASP A 210 2.72 13.53 -7.07
N LEU A 211 3.89 12.94 -6.93
CA LEU A 211 5.03 13.22 -7.79
C LEU A 211 4.82 12.75 -9.23
N SER A 212 3.88 11.83 -9.46
CA SER A 212 3.54 11.37 -10.81
C SER A 212 2.91 12.47 -11.68
N LEU A 213 2.37 13.52 -11.05
CA LEU A 213 1.79 14.68 -11.74
C LEU A 213 2.85 15.72 -12.14
N ASP A 214 4.10 15.56 -11.70
CA ASP A 214 5.18 16.50 -12.03
C ASP A 214 5.84 16.14 -13.35
N ALA A 215 5.57 16.93 -14.40
CA ALA A 215 6.09 16.70 -15.75
C ALA A 215 7.63 16.64 -15.81
N GLN A 216 8.36 17.30 -14.89
CA GLN A 216 9.82 17.22 -14.85
C GLN A 216 10.32 15.86 -14.39
N CYS A 217 9.52 15.11 -13.64
CA CYS A 217 9.83 13.77 -13.15
C CYS A 217 9.28 12.66 -14.05
N ALA A 218 8.51 12.96 -15.10
CA ALA A 218 7.79 12.00 -15.94
C ALA A 218 8.67 10.85 -16.49
N ASN A 219 9.96 11.10 -16.77
CA ASN A 219 10.90 10.09 -17.27
C ASN A 219 11.53 9.21 -16.16
N GLN A 220 11.22 9.46 -14.89
CA GLN A 220 11.80 8.78 -13.75
C GLN A 220 10.74 8.13 -12.83
N VAL A 221 9.46 8.44 -13.04
CA VAL A 221 8.37 7.96 -12.18
C VAL A 221 7.71 6.72 -12.77
N LEU A 222 7.56 5.69 -11.93
CA LEU A 222 6.73 4.53 -12.16
C LEU A 222 5.57 4.57 -11.17
N VAL A 223 4.34 4.35 -11.62
CA VAL A 223 3.15 4.38 -10.76
C VAL A 223 2.52 3.00 -10.68
N CYS A 224 2.42 2.46 -9.49
CA CYS A 224 1.64 1.26 -9.19
C CYS A 224 0.28 1.66 -8.64
N GLN A 225 -0.78 1.17 -9.28
CA GLN A 225 -2.16 1.45 -8.88
C GLN A 225 -2.98 0.17 -8.78
N SER A 226 -4.07 0.21 -8.00
CA SER A 226 -4.93 -0.95 -7.75
C SER A 226 -6.40 -0.57 -7.71
N PHE A 227 -7.23 -1.47 -8.23
CA PHE A 227 -8.69 -1.41 -8.06
C PHE A 227 -9.14 -1.95 -6.68
N SER A 228 -8.23 -2.60 -5.95
CA SER A 228 -8.54 -3.31 -4.71
C SER A 228 -9.16 -2.44 -3.63
N LYS A 229 -8.67 -1.20 -3.46
CA LYS A 229 -9.06 -0.36 -2.31
C LYS A 229 -10.20 0.60 -2.64
N PRO A 230 -10.14 1.37 -3.75
CA PRO A 230 -11.17 2.36 -4.07
C PRO A 230 -12.53 1.75 -4.44
N TRP A 231 -12.54 0.50 -4.94
CA TRP A 231 -13.76 -0.18 -5.42
C TRP A 231 -14.03 -1.51 -4.74
N ALA A 232 -13.43 -1.77 -3.56
CA ALA A 232 -13.59 -3.03 -2.83
C ALA A 232 -13.36 -4.28 -3.71
N MET A 233 -12.33 -4.24 -4.57
CA MET A 233 -12.00 -5.29 -5.54
C MET A 233 -10.78 -6.12 -5.13
N THR A 234 -10.61 -6.43 -3.86
CA THR A 234 -9.39 -7.11 -3.35
C THR A 234 -9.23 -8.52 -3.93
N GLY A 235 -10.31 -9.28 -4.02
CA GLY A 235 -10.34 -10.64 -4.57
C GLY A 235 -10.26 -10.72 -6.09
N TRP A 236 -10.51 -9.63 -6.81
CA TRP A 236 -10.49 -9.56 -8.28
C TRP A 236 -9.08 -9.62 -8.86
N ARG A 237 -8.07 -9.26 -8.07
CA ARG A 237 -6.68 -9.25 -8.48
C ARG A 237 -6.43 -8.45 -9.75
N VAL A 238 -6.80 -7.18 -9.76
CA VAL A 238 -6.57 -6.25 -10.88
C VAL A 238 -5.99 -4.94 -10.41
N GLY A 239 -5.02 -4.44 -11.15
CA GLY A 239 -4.32 -3.19 -10.98
C GLY A 239 -3.58 -2.82 -12.26
N TYR A 240 -2.74 -1.82 -12.20
CA TYR A 240 -1.90 -1.44 -13.32
C TYR A 240 -0.60 -0.77 -12.87
N LEU A 241 0.36 -0.81 -13.78
CA LEU A 241 1.63 -0.10 -13.72
C LEU A 241 1.67 0.90 -14.86
N THR A 242 2.03 2.15 -14.58
CA THR A 242 2.45 3.09 -15.63
C THR A 242 3.93 3.38 -15.50
N ALA A 243 4.60 3.55 -16.63
CA ALA A 243 6.03 3.84 -16.69
C ALA A 243 6.37 4.61 -17.97
N PRO A 244 7.53 5.32 -18.01
CA PRO A 244 8.04 5.88 -19.25
C PRO A 244 8.16 4.84 -20.35
N GLY A 245 7.90 5.20 -21.62
CA GLY A 245 7.83 4.25 -22.72
C GLY A 245 9.06 3.35 -22.84
N TYR A 246 10.27 3.92 -22.71
CA TYR A 246 11.53 3.16 -22.78
C TYR A 246 11.68 2.11 -21.65
N VAL A 247 11.07 2.35 -20.49
CA VAL A 247 11.01 1.40 -19.38
C VAL A 247 9.92 0.37 -19.67
N MET A 248 8.72 0.82 -20.07
CA MET A 248 7.57 -0.03 -20.33
C MET A 248 7.88 -1.13 -21.34
N GLU A 249 8.57 -0.80 -22.43
CA GLU A 249 9.01 -1.78 -23.44
C GLU A 249 9.76 -2.98 -22.84
N ARG A 250 10.57 -2.75 -21.80
CA ARG A 250 11.32 -3.80 -21.11
C ARG A 250 10.50 -4.52 -20.06
N LEU A 251 9.64 -3.79 -19.35
CA LEU A 251 8.74 -4.38 -18.35
C LEU A 251 7.72 -5.31 -18.98
N LEU A 252 7.28 -5.05 -20.23
CA LEU A 252 6.40 -5.94 -20.98
C LEU A 252 7.03 -7.31 -21.24
N LEU A 253 8.32 -7.36 -21.55
CA LEU A 253 9.04 -8.64 -21.74
C LEU A 253 9.11 -9.44 -20.43
N LEU A 254 9.36 -8.76 -19.31
CA LEU A 254 9.36 -9.38 -17.99
C LEU A 254 7.96 -9.87 -17.60
N SER A 255 6.94 -9.02 -17.75
CA SER A 255 5.56 -9.38 -17.45
C SER A 255 5.06 -10.58 -18.25
N ALA A 256 5.49 -10.73 -19.53
CA ALA A 256 5.16 -11.89 -20.33
C ALA A 256 5.74 -13.20 -19.77
N ALA A 257 6.85 -13.14 -19.05
CA ALA A 257 7.43 -14.30 -18.37
C ALA A 257 6.78 -14.58 -17.01
N GLU A 258 6.16 -13.56 -16.39
CA GLU A 258 5.46 -13.70 -15.11
C GLU A 258 4.05 -14.28 -15.30
N ILE A 259 3.31 -13.77 -16.30
CA ILE A 259 1.91 -14.12 -16.55
C ILE A 259 1.55 -13.84 -18.02
N ALA A 260 0.74 -14.70 -18.60
CA ALA A 260 0.26 -14.50 -19.98
C ALA A 260 -0.64 -13.26 -20.10
N SER A 261 -1.63 -13.11 -19.23
CA SER A 261 -2.52 -11.96 -19.17
C SER A 261 -3.40 -11.99 -17.91
N VAL A 262 -3.93 -10.83 -17.52
CA VAL A 262 -5.01 -10.72 -16.52
C VAL A 262 -6.31 -11.25 -17.16
N PRO A 263 -7.19 -11.97 -16.42
CA PRO A 263 -8.43 -12.50 -16.97
C PRO A 263 -9.30 -11.44 -17.66
N THR A 264 -9.80 -11.72 -18.86
CA THR A 264 -10.53 -10.74 -19.70
C THR A 264 -11.78 -10.20 -19.03
N PHE A 265 -12.58 -11.06 -18.40
CA PHE A 265 -13.80 -10.65 -17.69
C PHE A 265 -13.51 -9.75 -16.49
N VAL A 266 -12.35 -9.90 -15.83
CA VAL A 266 -11.90 -8.99 -14.76
C VAL A 266 -11.52 -7.64 -15.34
N GLN A 267 -10.91 -7.61 -16.52
CA GLN A 267 -10.56 -6.35 -17.19
C GLN A 267 -11.82 -5.60 -17.64
N ALA A 268 -12.87 -6.29 -18.10
CA ALA A 268 -14.15 -5.65 -18.39
C ALA A 268 -14.78 -4.99 -17.16
N ALA A 269 -14.72 -5.67 -16.01
CA ALA A 269 -15.15 -5.09 -14.73
C ALA A 269 -14.30 -3.87 -14.32
N ALA A 270 -12.99 -3.89 -14.58
CA ALA A 270 -12.10 -2.77 -14.28
C ALA A 270 -12.41 -1.53 -15.15
N VAL A 271 -12.81 -1.71 -16.40
CA VAL A 271 -13.31 -0.61 -17.25
C VAL A 271 -14.54 0.06 -16.63
N GLU A 272 -15.45 -0.74 -16.08
CA GLU A 272 -16.64 -0.21 -15.41
C GLU A 272 -16.29 0.47 -14.07
N ALA A 273 -15.33 -0.07 -13.33
CA ALA A 273 -14.83 0.53 -12.10
C ALA A 273 -14.30 1.96 -12.32
N LEU A 274 -13.57 2.21 -13.40
CA LEU A 274 -13.05 3.55 -13.73
C LEU A 274 -14.15 4.58 -14.04
N LYS A 275 -15.37 4.14 -14.34
CA LYS A 275 -16.55 5.00 -14.53
C LYS A 275 -17.35 5.17 -13.23
N THR A 276 -17.07 4.35 -12.24
CA THR A 276 -17.80 4.31 -10.96
C THR A 276 -17.11 5.22 -9.96
N ASP A 277 -17.88 6.14 -9.36
CA ASP A 277 -17.37 7.03 -8.32
C ASP A 277 -16.92 6.25 -7.07
N PRO A 278 -15.67 6.31 -6.66
CA PRO A 278 -15.18 5.70 -5.42
C PRO A 278 -15.54 6.51 -4.16
N GLY A 279 -16.11 7.70 -4.31
CA GLY A 279 -16.39 8.65 -3.23
C GLY A 279 -17.20 8.06 -2.06
N PRO A 280 -18.29 7.33 -2.28
CA PRO A 280 -19.07 6.74 -1.17
C PRO A 280 -18.28 5.78 -0.28
N LEU A 281 -17.35 5.03 -0.86
CA LEU A 281 -16.46 4.14 -0.12
C LEU A 281 -15.38 4.94 0.62
N ALA A 282 -14.77 5.92 -0.04
CA ALA A 282 -13.79 6.82 0.56
C ALA A 282 -14.39 7.59 1.76
N ASP A 283 -15.61 8.09 1.64
CA ASP A 283 -16.35 8.77 2.72
C ASP A 283 -16.62 7.86 3.91
N THR A 284 -16.91 6.58 3.66
CA THR A 284 -17.08 5.61 4.74
C THR A 284 -15.79 5.42 5.52
N PHE A 285 -14.65 5.28 4.85
CA PHE A 285 -13.36 5.16 5.53
C PHE A 285 -12.94 6.46 6.22
N ARG A 286 -13.25 7.62 5.66
CA ARG A 286 -13.02 8.91 6.32
C ARG A 286 -13.78 8.98 7.64
N ARG A 287 -15.09 8.73 7.68
CA ARG A 287 -15.91 8.71 8.91
C ARG A 287 -15.41 7.71 9.95
N ARG A 288 -15.03 6.49 9.52
CA ARG A 288 -14.46 5.47 10.40
C ARG A 288 -13.12 5.90 10.97
N ARG A 289 -12.24 6.47 10.18
CA ARG A 289 -10.94 7.00 10.62
C ARG A 289 -11.11 8.14 11.62
N GLU A 290 -12.00 9.10 11.36
CA GLU A 290 -12.36 10.16 12.29
C GLU A 290 -12.90 9.61 13.64
N TYR A 291 -13.73 8.57 13.58
CA TYR A 291 -14.22 7.91 14.78
C TYR A 291 -13.09 7.26 15.57
N VAL A 292 -12.23 6.47 14.91
CA VAL A 292 -11.09 5.79 15.55
C VAL A 292 -10.13 6.81 16.17
N THR A 293 -9.73 7.84 15.44
CA THR A 293 -8.79 8.86 15.92
C THR A 293 -9.33 9.61 17.13
N ARG A 294 -10.62 9.98 17.13
CA ARG A 294 -11.29 10.59 18.29
C ARG A 294 -11.28 9.66 19.51
N ARG A 295 -11.59 8.36 19.34
CA ARG A 295 -11.56 7.37 20.42
C ARG A 295 -10.14 7.16 20.95
N LEU A 296 -9.13 7.07 20.10
CA LEU A 296 -7.74 6.93 20.54
C LEU A 296 -7.25 8.17 21.31
N LYS A 297 -7.61 9.37 20.86
CA LYS A 297 -7.33 10.63 21.60
C LYS A 297 -7.99 10.62 22.98
N SER A 298 -9.24 10.14 23.12
CA SER A 298 -9.90 10.02 24.44
C SER A 298 -9.25 8.98 25.35
N MET A 299 -8.58 7.96 24.82
CA MET A 299 -7.79 6.97 25.56
C MET A 299 -6.38 7.49 25.91
N GLY A 300 -6.02 8.74 25.55
CA GLY A 300 -4.70 9.33 25.81
C GLY A 300 -3.59 8.84 24.87
N LEU A 301 -3.93 8.18 23.77
CA LEU A 301 -2.94 7.72 22.79
C LEU A 301 -2.58 8.83 21.79
N THR A 302 -1.30 8.91 21.46
CA THR A 302 -0.78 9.75 20.38
C THR A 302 -0.56 8.92 19.13
N PHE A 303 -0.64 9.53 17.96
CA PHE A 303 -0.42 8.88 16.66
C PHE A 303 -0.11 9.94 15.60
N PRO A 304 0.62 9.58 14.52
CA PRO A 304 0.72 10.45 13.34
C PRO A 304 -0.67 10.68 12.75
N GLU A 305 -0.98 11.93 12.36
CA GLU A 305 -2.32 12.29 11.88
C GLU A 305 -2.62 11.61 10.54
N PRO A 306 -3.60 10.67 10.48
CA PRO A 306 -3.94 9.96 9.26
C PRO A 306 -4.90 10.81 8.41
N ARG A 307 -4.47 11.20 7.23
CA ARG A 307 -5.26 11.95 6.25
C ARG A 307 -5.70 11.11 5.05
N GLY A 308 -5.43 9.80 5.08
CA GLY A 308 -5.83 8.91 4.00
C GLY A 308 -5.72 7.43 4.36
N ALA A 309 -5.95 6.57 3.39
CA ALA A 309 -6.10 5.13 3.59
C ALA A 309 -7.17 4.81 4.66
N PHE A 310 -7.04 3.69 5.33
CA PHE A 310 -7.95 3.24 6.40
C PHE A 310 -7.17 2.69 7.60
N TYR A 311 -5.99 3.28 7.88
CA TYR A 311 -5.13 2.87 8.98
C TYR A 311 -4.94 4.02 9.97
N VAL A 312 -4.73 3.64 11.24
CA VAL A 312 -4.24 4.52 12.29
C VAL A 312 -3.08 3.81 13.00
N PHE A 313 -2.07 4.55 13.41
CA PHE A 313 -0.81 3.99 13.91
C PHE A 313 -0.44 4.55 15.29
N PRO A 314 -1.19 4.18 16.37
CA PRO A 314 -0.97 4.70 17.71
C PRO A 314 0.35 4.25 18.33
N ASP A 315 0.94 5.17 19.09
CA ASP A 315 2.12 4.99 19.93
C ASP A 315 1.75 4.24 21.21
N ILE A 316 2.40 3.13 21.47
CA ILE A 316 2.21 2.29 22.66
C ILE A 316 3.43 2.28 23.58
N ARG A 317 4.46 3.06 23.31
CA ARG A 317 5.67 3.17 24.15
C ARG A 317 5.37 3.52 25.60
N PRO A 318 4.34 4.34 25.93
CA PRO A 318 3.98 4.63 27.32
C PRO A 318 3.61 3.41 28.17
N PHE A 319 3.29 2.25 27.55
CA PHE A 319 2.95 1.02 28.26
C PHE A 319 4.17 0.14 28.57
N GLY A 320 5.38 0.52 28.14
CA GLY A 320 6.64 -0.11 28.55
C GLY A 320 6.84 -1.54 28.03
N MET A 321 6.12 -1.96 26.99
CA MET A 321 6.24 -3.29 26.38
C MET A 321 6.45 -3.20 24.87
N GLY A 322 7.04 -4.24 24.27
CA GLY A 322 7.22 -4.34 22.83
C GLY A 322 5.90 -4.50 22.08
N SER A 323 5.88 -4.07 20.81
CA SER A 323 4.65 -4.09 20.00
C SER A 323 4.11 -5.51 19.76
N ASP A 324 4.99 -6.50 19.64
CA ASP A 324 4.62 -7.92 19.51
C ASP A 324 3.95 -8.46 20.78
N GLU A 325 4.50 -8.16 21.95
CA GLU A 325 3.92 -8.52 23.25
C GLU A 325 2.57 -7.84 23.43
N PHE A 326 2.51 -6.53 23.17
CA PHE A 326 1.29 -5.74 23.29
C PHE A 326 0.15 -6.33 22.44
N CYS A 327 0.39 -6.59 21.15
CA CYS A 327 -0.60 -7.16 20.25
C CYS A 327 -1.02 -8.57 20.67
N THR A 328 -0.08 -9.40 21.14
CA THR A 328 -0.37 -10.76 21.60
C THR A 328 -1.25 -10.74 22.86
N ARG A 329 -0.94 -9.88 23.82
CA ARG A 329 -1.75 -9.71 25.04
C ARG A 329 -3.14 -9.15 24.70
N MET A 330 -3.23 -8.14 23.84
CA MET A 330 -4.51 -7.56 23.42
C MET A 330 -5.42 -8.61 22.76
N ILE A 331 -4.88 -9.53 21.95
CA ILE A 331 -5.64 -10.65 21.39
C ILE A 331 -6.14 -11.59 22.51
N ARG A 332 -5.29 -11.98 23.45
CA ARG A 332 -5.60 -12.96 24.49
C ARG A 332 -6.54 -12.40 25.56
N GLU A 333 -6.28 -11.18 26.03
CA GLU A 333 -6.95 -10.56 27.16
C GLU A 333 -8.20 -9.78 26.74
N ALA A 334 -8.14 -9.04 25.62
CA ALA A 334 -9.24 -8.21 25.14
C ALA A 334 -9.98 -8.77 23.92
N ARG A 335 -9.46 -9.82 23.28
CA ARG A 335 -10.01 -10.36 22.03
C ARG A 335 -10.12 -9.30 20.92
N VAL A 336 -9.08 -8.49 20.80
CA VAL A 336 -8.91 -7.49 19.74
C VAL A 336 -7.54 -7.68 19.11
N ALA A 337 -7.50 -7.75 17.81
CA ALA A 337 -6.26 -7.93 17.06
C ALA A 337 -5.84 -6.66 16.32
N ALA A 338 -4.60 -6.24 16.53
CA ALA A 338 -3.89 -5.23 15.76
C ALA A 338 -2.61 -5.82 15.16
N VAL A 339 -1.89 -5.05 14.36
CA VAL A 339 -0.59 -5.47 13.81
C VAL A 339 0.53 -4.69 14.49
N PRO A 340 1.57 -5.37 15.04
CA PRO A 340 2.71 -4.70 15.64
C PRO A 340 3.43 -3.75 14.68
N GLY A 341 3.93 -2.64 15.18
CA GLY A 341 4.72 -1.68 14.43
C GLY A 341 6.07 -2.25 13.96
N SER A 342 6.63 -3.20 14.73
CA SER A 342 7.81 -3.98 14.34
C SER A 342 7.67 -4.62 12.94
N CYS A 343 6.44 -5.03 12.56
CA CYS A 343 6.12 -5.56 11.23
C CYS A 343 6.30 -4.54 10.10
N PHE A 344 6.40 -3.26 10.40
CA PHE A 344 6.53 -2.16 9.44
C PHE A 344 7.87 -1.43 9.57
N GLY A 345 8.79 -1.96 10.38
CA GLY A 345 10.11 -1.38 10.62
C GLY A 345 10.13 -0.27 11.69
N LEU A 346 9.09 -0.14 12.52
CA LEU A 346 9.05 0.83 13.63
C LEU A 346 8.46 0.21 14.89
N GLU A 347 9.32 0.00 15.89
CA GLU A 347 8.91 -0.53 17.20
C GLU A 347 8.20 0.54 18.05
N GLY A 348 7.37 0.09 19.01
CA GLY A 348 6.64 0.97 19.93
C GLY A 348 5.33 1.54 19.39
N TYR A 349 4.87 1.04 18.24
CA TYR A 349 3.60 1.40 17.62
C TYR A 349 2.78 0.16 17.28
N ILE A 350 1.49 0.34 17.01
CA ILE A 350 0.64 -0.72 16.45
C ILE A 350 -0.19 -0.15 15.30
N ARG A 351 -0.53 -0.98 14.30
CA ARG A 351 -1.46 -0.59 13.24
C ARG A 351 -2.86 -1.09 13.52
N LEU A 352 -3.82 -0.18 13.55
CA LEU A 352 -5.25 -0.46 13.52
C LEU A 352 -5.79 -0.22 12.13
N SER A 353 -6.66 -1.13 11.65
CA SER A 353 -7.39 -0.98 10.40
C SER A 353 -8.86 -0.65 10.68
N CYS A 354 -9.41 0.28 9.91
CA CYS A 354 -10.84 0.65 9.94
C CYS A 354 -11.70 -0.23 9.01
N CYS A 355 -11.14 -1.34 8.49
CA CYS A 355 -11.81 -2.24 7.55
C CYS A 355 -12.64 -3.31 8.26
N CYS A 356 -13.64 -2.89 9.02
CA CYS A 356 -14.65 -3.78 9.61
C CYS A 356 -15.95 -2.99 9.82
N SER A 357 -17.05 -3.67 10.15
CA SER A 357 -18.32 -3.01 10.40
C SER A 357 -18.20 -1.96 11.52
N ASP A 358 -19.06 -0.94 11.48
CA ASP A 358 -19.09 0.12 12.49
C ASP A 358 -19.36 -0.45 13.91
N GLU A 359 -20.10 -1.56 14.01
CA GLU A 359 -20.36 -2.27 15.25
C GLU A 359 -19.08 -2.93 15.79
N ASN A 360 -18.36 -3.69 14.95
CA ASN A 360 -17.09 -4.31 15.31
C ASN A 360 -16.02 -3.26 15.66
N LEU A 361 -16.05 -2.13 14.97
CA LEU A 361 -15.12 -1.04 15.24
C LEU A 361 -15.35 -0.42 16.63
N ARG A 362 -16.64 -0.18 16.99
CA ARG A 362 -17.00 0.33 18.33
C ARG A 362 -16.61 -0.66 19.41
N GLU A 363 -17.09 -1.90 19.31
CA GLU A 363 -16.82 -2.94 20.31
C GLU A 363 -15.31 -3.23 20.44
N GLY A 364 -14.58 -3.25 19.32
CA GLY A 364 -13.12 -3.41 19.32
C GLY A 364 -12.42 -2.31 20.10
N LEU A 365 -12.81 -1.06 19.89
CA LEU A 365 -12.24 0.08 20.61
C LEU A 365 -12.66 0.11 22.08
N ASP A 366 -13.90 -0.29 22.43
CA ASP A 366 -14.34 -0.39 23.82
C ASP A 366 -13.57 -1.47 24.58
N ARG A 367 -13.28 -2.61 23.95
CA ARG A 367 -12.43 -3.65 24.52
C ARG A 367 -10.98 -3.20 24.66
N MET A 368 -10.46 -2.49 23.66
CA MET A 368 -9.11 -1.92 23.71
C MET A 368 -8.99 -0.91 24.87
N GLU A 369 -9.96 -0.02 25.06
CA GLU A 369 -9.96 0.94 26.16
C GLU A 369 -9.91 0.26 27.53
N ARG A 370 -10.74 -0.78 27.75
CA ARG A 370 -10.70 -1.58 28.98
C ARG A 370 -9.34 -2.25 29.18
N PHE A 371 -8.76 -2.80 28.13
CA PHE A 371 -7.42 -3.39 28.17
C PHE A 371 -6.36 -2.37 28.56
N LEU A 372 -6.35 -1.19 27.92
CA LEU A 372 -5.40 -0.12 28.24
C LEU A 372 -5.51 0.37 29.67
N THR A 373 -6.74 0.50 30.19
CA THR A 373 -6.98 0.93 31.58
C THR A 373 -6.45 -0.08 32.60
N ALA A 374 -6.42 -1.37 32.26
CA ALA A 374 -5.89 -2.43 33.10
C ALA A 374 -4.35 -2.58 33.05
N LEU A 375 -3.68 -1.91 32.07
CA LEU A 375 -2.24 -1.96 31.97
C LEU A 375 -1.56 -0.98 32.95
N PRO A 376 -0.41 -1.36 33.55
CA PRO A 376 0.39 -0.41 34.30
C PRO A 376 0.91 0.68 33.36
N HIS A 377 0.64 1.95 33.70
CA HIS A 377 1.30 3.07 33.05
C HIS A 377 2.73 3.17 33.58
N CYS A 378 3.73 3.06 32.72
CA CYS A 378 5.06 3.51 33.07
C CYS A 378 5.02 5.04 33.23
N ALA A 379 5.29 5.53 34.45
CA ALA A 379 5.45 6.96 34.66
C ALA A 379 6.45 7.53 33.65
N ARG A 380 6.06 8.62 32.97
CA ARG A 380 6.92 9.36 32.04
C ARG A 380 8.11 9.95 32.76
#